data_89dc6c73f5905ca5d708e4a4de60fc86
#
_entry.id   89dc6c73f5905ca5d708e4a4de60fc86
#
_cell.length_a   1.000
_cell.length_b   1.000
_cell.length_c   1.000
_cell.angle_alpha   90.00
_cell.angle_beta   90.00
_cell.angle_gamma   90.00
#
_symmetry.space_group_name_H-M   'P 1'
#
loop_
_entity.id
_entity.type
_entity.pdbx_description
1 polymer ?
#
loop_
_entity_poly.entity_id
_entity_poly.type
_entity_poly.pdbx_seq_one_letter_code
_entity_poly.pdbx_strand_id
1 'polypeptide(L)'
;DTIVATVFLGTGVVTGHVAGTARITYTTSSGCTAFTTITVNPVPPASTGTLYMCEGNTTTLSNLFPGGAWSSAAPSIATVGTSGLVTGVGAGTAVISYTLPSGCGVASTVTVYPLPAILGSVLVCPGVASTLTGSPAGGLWASSPSVIATIGSLSGSVTGVATGTATVTYTLATTCRSTAVVTVQPLPAAITGPTQVCVGGTITLLNFTTGGGTWSSSTPAVGSINATTGVFSGVSAGVTTITFTSTVTGCITTATVTVNPLPAPIAGLTNVCVGSTITLSSAS
;
A
#
# COMPACT_ATOMS: atom_id res chain seq x y z
N ASP A 1 -2.97 -51.42 39.26
CA ASP A 1 -3.06 -51.65 37.81
C ASP A 1 -1.92 -50.89 37.12
N THR A 2 -0.88 -51.60 36.68
CA THR A 2 0.32 -51.02 36.05
C THR A 2 0.07 -50.48 34.65
N ILE A 3 -1.07 -50.81 34.05
CA ILE A 3 -1.50 -50.25 32.75
C ILE A 3 -1.94 -48.79 32.92
N VAL A 4 -2.64 -48.52 34.04
CA VAL A 4 -3.14 -47.13 34.34
C VAL A 4 -2.01 -46.26 34.90
N ALA A 5 -1.23 -46.77 35.87
CA ALA A 5 -0.14 -46.04 36.46
C ALA A 5 0.94 -46.95 37.05
N THR A 6 2.18 -46.48 37.01
CA THR A 6 3.32 -47.13 37.71
C THR A 6 3.82 -46.24 38.82
N VAL A 7 4.40 -46.86 39.87
CA VAL A 7 5.06 -46.18 40.98
C VAL A 7 6.53 -46.60 41.05
N PHE A 8 7.45 -45.65 41.17
CA PHE A 8 8.87 -45.94 41.34
C PHE A 8 9.15 -46.26 42.85
N LEU A 9 9.59 -47.51 43.10
CA LEU A 9 9.77 -48.09 44.46
C LEU A 9 10.83 -47.34 45.23
N GLY A 10 11.44 -46.50 45.15
CA GLY A 10 12.43 -45.80 45.97
C GLY A 10 12.03 -44.38 46.33
N THR A 11 11.25 -43.75 45.46
CA THR A 11 10.91 -42.33 45.58
C THR A 11 9.41 -42.07 45.73
N GLY A 12 8.56 -43.08 45.43
CA GLY A 12 7.11 -42.90 45.43
C GLY A 12 6.58 -42.07 44.27
N VAL A 13 7.40 -41.74 43.28
CA VAL A 13 6.97 -41.00 42.07
C VAL A 13 6.01 -41.86 41.27
N VAL A 14 4.83 -41.34 40.99
CA VAL A 14 3.79 -42.01 40.21
C VAL A 14 3.74 -41.42 38.79
N THR A 15 3.75 -42.31 37.79
CA THR A 15 3.60 -41.97 36.36
C THR A 15 2.29 -42.56 35.84
N GLY A 16 1.40 -41.68 35.35
CA GLY A 16 0.16 -42.10 34.68
C GLY A 16 0.42 -42.46 33.22
N HIS A 17 -0.18 -43.52 32.70
CA HIS A 17 -0.02 -44.04 31.32
C HIS A 17 -1.33 -44.02 30.54
N VAL A 18 -2.42 -44.48 31.17
CA VAL A 18 -3.75 -44.54 30.55
C VAL A 18 -4.78 -43.95 31.54
N ALA A 19 -5.76 -43.22 31.00
CA ALA A 19 -6.83 -42.66 31.82
C ALA A 19 -7.58 -43.77 32.56
N GLY A 20 -7.81 -43.58 33.87
CA GLY A 20 -8.43 -44.55 34.72
C GLY A 20 -8.05 -44.37 36.22
N THR A 21 -8.36 -45.35 37.03
CA THR A 21 -7.99 -45.35 38.47
C THR A 21 -7.03 -46.49 38.74
N ALA A 22 -6.00 -46.19 39.57
CA ALA A 22 -5.04 -47.19 40.03
C ALA A 22 -4.91 -47.11 41.56
N ARG A 23 -4.91 -48.28 42.24
CA ARG A 23 -4.64 -48.39 43.64
C ARG A 23 -3.14 -48.53 43.86
N ILE A 24 -2.54 -47.62 44.59
CA ILE A 24 -1.15 -47.68 45.01
C ILE A 24 -1.12 -48.22 46.45
N THR A 25 -0.34 -49.28 46.66
CA THR A 25 -0.19 -49.92 47.96
C THR A 25 1.26 -49.78 48.44
N TYR A 26 1.44 -49.34 49.66
CA TYR A 26 2.72 -49.33 50.35
C TYR A 26 2.72 -50.42 51.39
N THR A 27 3.76 -51.25 51.41
CA THR A 27 3.93 -52.33 52.35
C THR A 27 5.23 -52.12 53.10
N THR A 28 5.18 -52.13 54.42
CA THR A 28 6.36 -52.06 55.33
C THR A 28 7.08 -53.39 55.36
N SER A 29 8.34 -53.41 55.86
CA SER A 29 9.12 -54.63 56.05
C SER A 29 8.46 -55.59 57.07
N SER A 30 7.61 -55.06 57.98
CA SER A 30 6.81 -55.84 58.92
C SER A 30 5.52 -56.44 58.36
N GLY A 31 5.24 -56.22 57.06
CA GLY A 31 4.05 -56.72 56.34
C GLY A 31 2.79 -55.83 56.45
N CYS A 32 2.85 -54.72 57.18
CA CYS A 32 1.71 -53.83 57.28
C CYS A 32 1.52 -53.05 55.95
N THR A 33 0.27 -52.91 55.50
CA THR A 33 -0.07 -52.29 54.26
C THR A 33 -0.94 -51.03 54.41
N ALA A 34 -0.66 -50.00 53.62
CA ALA A 34 -1.54 -48.87 53.46
C ALA A 34 -1.76 -48.66 51.91
N PHE A 35 -2.90 -48.10 51.53
CA PHE A 35 -3.20 -47.85 50.14
C PHE A 35 -3.86 -46.49 49.92
N THR A 36 -3.70 -45.97 48.71
CA THR A 36 -4.45 -44.84 48.21
C THR A 36 -4.88 -45.10 46.76
N THR A 37 -5.96 -44.45 46.31
CA THR A 37 -6.39 -44.53 44.95
C THR A 37 -6.02 -43.24 44.26
N ILE A 38 -5.36 -43.33 43.10
CA ILE A 38 -5.08 -42.20 42.24
C ILE A 38 -5.93 -42.29 40.99
N THR A 39 -6.29 -41.13 40.43
CA THR A 39 -6.99 -41.02 39.17
C THR A 39 -6.05 -40.40 38.10
N VAL A 40 -5.84 -41.12 37.02
CA VAL A 40 -5.15 -40.61 35.83
C VAL A 40 -6.20 -40.04 34.91
N ASN A 41 -6.18 -38.72 34.74
CA ASN A 41 -7.14 -38.02 33.90
C ASN A 41 -6.71 -38.06 32.40
N PRO A 42 -7.65 -38.12 31.48
CA PRO A 42 -7.33 -38.06 30.05
C PRO A 42 -6.77 -36.69 29.65
N VAL A 43 -5.78 -36.70 28.74
CA VAL A 43 -5.30 -35.50 28.09
C VAL A 43 -6.26 -35.17 26.91
N PRO A 44 -6.71 -33.94 26.74
CA PRO A 44 -7.54 -33.58 25.59
C PRO A 44 -6.75 -33.79 24.31
N PRO A 45 -7.42 -34.18 23.21
CA PRO A 45 -6.78 -34.30 21.90
C PRO A 45 -6.31 -32.92 21.40
N ALA A 46 -5.47 -32.92 20.37
CA ALA A 46 -5.02 -31.68 19.75
C ALA A 46 -6.22 -30.82 19.31
N SER A 47 -6.14 -29.52 19.57
CA SER A 47 -7.16 -28.57 19.13
C SER A 47 -7.12 -28.46 17.60
N THR A 48 -8.29 -28.31 16.99
CA THR A 48 -8.47 -28.16 15.55
C THR A 48 -8.81 -26.70 15.21
N GLY A 49 -8.49 -26.29 13.97
CA GLY A 49 -8.73 -24.96 13.48
C GLY A 49 -7.52 -24.41 12.71
N THR A 50 -7.66 -23.21 12.14
CA THR A 50 -6.56 -22.56 11.43
C THR A 50 -5.60 -21.95 12.44
N LEU A 51 -4.31 -22.28 12.34
CA LEU A 51 -3.27 -21.84 13.27
C LEU A 51 -2.50 -20.59 12.79
N TYR A 52 -3.03 -19.89 11.82
CA TYR A 52 -2.44 -18.64 11.33
C TYR A 52 -3.54 -17.64 10.94
N MET A 53 -3.24 -16.36 11.09
CA MET A 53 -4.12 -15.26 10.72
C MET A 53 -3.32 -13.98 10.51
N CYS A 54 -3.95 -12.97 9.93
CA CYS A 54 -3.39 -11.62 9.88
C CYS A 54 -3.75 -10.86 11.15
N GLU A 55 -2.92 -9.88 11.50
CA GLU A 55 -3.23 -8.91 12.55
C GLU A 55 -4.62 -8.29 12.33
N GLY A 56 -5.40 -8.17 13.40
CA GLY A 56 -6.79 -7.72 13.39
C GLY A 56 -7.82 -8.77 12.98
N ASN A 57 -7.41 -9.92 12.44
CA ASN A 57 -8.33 -10.99 12.05
C ASN A 57 -8.53 -12.02 13.18
N THR A 58 -9.52 -12.89 12.99
CA THR A 58 -9.86 -13.94 13.94
C THR A 58 -9.84 -15.33 13.30
N THR A 59 -9.59 -16.34 14.12
CA THR A 59 -9.83 -17.77 13.79
C THR A 59 -10.47 -18.46 14.99
N THR A 60 -11.12 -19.60 14.78
CA THR A 60 -11.71 -20.36 15.88
C THR A 60 -10.98 -21.68 16.05
N LEU A 61 -10.49 -21.93 17.25
CA LEU A 61 -9.98 -23.23 17.65
C LEU A 61 -11.07 -23.99 18.40
N SER A 62 -11.14 -25.31 18.19
CA SER A 62 -12.07 -26.17 18.89
C SER A 62 -11.37 -27.40 19.46
N ASN A 63 -11.93 -27.94 20.54
CA ASN A 63 -11.46 -29.18 21.13
C ASN A 63 -12.65 -30.15 21.32
N LEU A 64 -12.42 -31.45 21.06
CA LEU A 64 -13.46 -32.47 21.17
C LEU A 64 -13.90 -32.73 22.61
N PHE A 65 -13.06 -32.45 23.61
CA PHE A 65 -13.41 -32.61 25.02
C PHE A 65 -14.03 -31.32 25.53
N PRO A 66 -15.30 -31.29 25.92
CA PRO A 66 -15.98 -30.09 26.38
C PRO A 66 -15.56 -29.69 27.81
N GLY A 67 -15.84 -28.44 28.17
CA GLY A 67 -15.70 -27.96 29.55
C GLY A 67 -14.31 -27.50 29.93
N GLY A 68 -13.34 -27.47 29.05
CA GLY A 68 -12.03 -26.86 29.28
C GLY A 68 -12.02 -25.35 29.10
N ALA A 69 -10.97 -24.73 29.60
CA ALA A 69 -10.72 -23.29 29.49
C ALA A 69 -9.60 -22.99 28.48
N TRP A 70 -9.81 -21.95 27.69
CA TRP A 70 -8.81 -21.43 26.75
C TRP A 70 -7.95 -20.36 27.42
N SER A 71 -6.66 -20.34 27.13
CA SER A 71 -5.74 -19.28 27.57
C SER A 71 -4.66 -19.01 26.54
N SER A 72 -4.14 -17.78 26.50
CA SER A 72 -3.01 -17.38 25.67
C SER A 72 -1.80 -17.07 26.53
N ALA A 73 -0.64 -17.59 26.14
CA ALA A 73 0.63 -17.26 26.80
C ALA A 73 1.20 -15.90 26.38
N ALA A 74 0.70 -15.32 25.25
CA ALA A 74 1.14 -14.03 24.73
C ALA A 74 -0.07 -13.20 24.24
N PRO A 75 -0.86 -12.61 25.14
CA PRO A 75 -2.07 -11.85 24.77
C PRO A 75 -1.78 -10.60 23.92
N SER A 76 -0.56 -10.07 23.94
CA SER A 76 -0.13 -8.98 23.06
C SER A 76 0.04 -9.40 21.59
N ILE A 77 0.15 -10.71 21.32
CA ILE A 77 0.25 -11.28 19.98
C ILE A 77 -1.10 -11.86 19.56
N ALA A 78 -1.70 -12.71 20.40
CA ALA A 78 -3.03 -13.25 20.15
C ALA A 78 -3.80 -13.44 21.47
N THR A 79 -5.05 -13.02 21.51
CA THR A 79 -5.99 -13.30 22.60
C THR A 79 -6.88 -14.47 22.22
N VAL A 80 -7.46 -15.15 23.24
CA VAL A 80 -8.46 -16.19 23.00
C VAL A 80 -9.65 -16.01 23.95
N GLY A 81 -10.85 -16.10 23.39
CA GLY A 81 -12.11 -16.07 24.14
C GLY A 81 -12.53 -17.44 24.63
N THR A 82 -13.52 -17.49 25.50
CA THR A 82 -14.06 -18.73 26.11
C THR A 82 -14.62 -19.73 25.08
N SER A 83 -15.03 -19.25 23.91
CA SER A 83 -15.50 -20.07 22.79
C SER A 83 -14.38 -20.65 21.91
N GLY A 84 -13.11 -20.36 22.21
CA GLY A 84 -11.98 -20.71 21.35
C GLY A 84 -11.77 -19.72 20.20
N LEU A 85 -12.48 -18.57 20.16
CA LEU A 85 -12.24 -17.50 19.19
C LEU A 85 -10.90 -16.83 19.49
N VAL A 86 -9.93 -16.99 18.61
CA VAL A 86 -8.61 -16.37 18.69
C VAL A 86 -8.59 -15.10 17.84
N THR A 87 -8.10 -14.01 18.43
CA THR A 87 -7.93 -12.71 17.75
C THR A 87 -6.45 -12.36 17.66
N GLY A 88 -5.95 -12.09 16.46
CA GLY A 88 -4.58 -11.58 16.24
C GLY A 88 -4.47 -10.12 16.64
N VAL A 89 -3.60 -9.80 17.60
CA VAL A 89 -3.41 -8.46 18.16
C VAL A 89 -2.14 -7.81 17.60
N GLY A 90 -1.06 -8.57 17.51
CA GLY A 90 0.22 -8.11 16.98
C GLY A 90 0.97 -9.24 16.30
N ALA A 91 1.86 -8.90 15.36
CA ALA A 91 2.63 -9.88 14.61
C ALA A 91 3.53 -10.74 15.52
N GLY A 92 3.57 -12.06 15.27
CA GLY A 92 4.38 -13.00 16.04
C GLY A 92 3.71 -14.35 16.19
N THR A 93 4.18 -15.12 17.20
CA THR A 93 3.61 -16.42 17.56
C THR A 93 3.12 -16.42 19.01
N ALA A 94 1.97 -17.05 19.25
CA ALA A 94 1.40 -17.21 20.58
C ALA A 94 1.03 -18.68 20.82
N VAL A 95 1.31 -19.17 22.01
CA VAL A 95 0.84 -20.48 22.45
C VAL A 95 -0.55 -20.33 23.04
N ILE A 96 -1.53 -20.99 22.44
CA ILE A 96 -2.91 -21.07 22.92
C ILE A 96 -3.09 -22.44 23.56
N SER A 97 -3.48 -22.46 24.84
CA SER A 97 -3.69 -23.67 25.63
C SER A 97 -5.17 -23.90 25.89
N TYR A 98 -5.58 -25.17 25.81
CA TYR A 98 -6.88 -25.65 26.26
C TYR A 98 -6.70 -26.57 27.44
N THR A 99 -7.24 -26.23 28.60
CA THR A 99 -7.02 -26.95 29.85
C THR A 99 -8.35 -27.41 30.45
N LEU A 100 -8.47 -28.70 30.70
CA LEU A 100 -9.63 -29.29 31.36
C LEU A 100 -9.66 -28.97 32.87
N PRO A 101 -10.81 -29.07 33.57
CA PRO A 101 -10.90 -28.89 35.02
C PRO A 101 -9.99 -29.81 35.82
N SER A 102 -9.59 -30.97 35.25
CA SER A 102 -8.62 -31.91 35.83
C SER A 102 -7.17 -31.37 35.84
N GLY A 103 -6.89 -30.23 35.17
CA GLY A 103 -5.55 -29.71 34.99
C GLY A 103 -4.82 -30.26 33.75
N CYS A 104 -5.35 -31.29 33.07
CA CYS A 104 -4.77 -31.82 31.85
C CYS A 104 -5.08 -30.86 30.66
N GLY A 105 -4.09 -30.55 29.85
CA GLY A 105 -4.25 -29.61 28.77
C GLY A 105 -3.45 -29.95 27.51
N VAL A 106 -3.77 -29.25 26.42
CA VAL A 106 -3.07 -29.30 25.13
C VAL A 106 -2.79 -27.88 24.69
N ALA A 107 -1.67 -27.69 23.99
CA ALA A 107 -1.26 -26.40 23.47
C ALA A 107 -1.15 -26.42 21.95
N SER A 108 -1.48 -25.31 21.31
CA SER A 108 -1.33 -25.07 19.87
C SER A 108 -0.61 -23.74 19.67
N THR A 109 0.37 -23.69 18.77
CA THR A 109 1.05 -22.44 18.41
C THR A 109 0.32 -21.77 17.25
N VAL A 110 -0.12 -20.54 17.45
CA VAL A 110 -0.78 -19.70 16.45
C VAL A 110 0.21 -18.66 15.93
N THR A 111 0.22 -18.43 14.63
CA THR A 111 1.04 -17.39 14.00
C THR A 111 0.16 -16.22 13.54
N VAL A 112 0.48 -15.02 13.99
CA VAL A 112 -0.15 -13.78 13.54
C VAL A 112 0.82 -13.08 12.57
N TYR A 113 0.41 -12.95 11.32
CA TYR A 113 1.18 -12.24 10.31
C TYR A 113 0.90 -10.74 10.35
N PRO A 114 1.91 -9.89 10.16
CA PRO A 114 1.72 -8.45 10.10
C PRO A 114 0.90 -8.06 8.87
N LEU A 115 0.15 -6.96 8.98
CA LEU A 115 -0.42 -6.31 7.81
C LEU A 115 0.68 -5.59 7.03
N PRO A 116 0.68 -5.66 5.69
CA PRO A 116 1.65 -4.92 4.90
C PRO A 116 1.38 -3.41 4.98
N ALA A 117 2.45 -2.61 4.92
CA ALA A 117 2.35 -1.16 4.76
C ALA A 117 2.45 -0.78 3.28
N ILE A 118 1.68 0.24 2.87
CA ILE A 118 1.75 0.87 1.54
C ILE A 118 2.36 2.26 1.73
N LEU A 119 3.45 2.54 1.02
CA LEU A 119 4.20 3.79 1.07
C LEU A 119 4.30 4.40 -0.32
N GLY A 120 4.41 5.73 -0.41
CA GLY A 120 4.51 6.46 -1.66
C GLY A 120 3.39 7.47 -1.86
N SER A 121 3.45 8.21 -2.98
CA SER A 121 2.42 9.21 -3.29
C SER A 121 1.18 8.54 -3.90
N VAL A 122 0.04 8.80 -3.30
CA VAL A 122 -1.29 8.35 -3.76
C VAL A 122 -2.00 9.39 -4.63
N LEU A 123 -1.33 10.50 -4.96
CA LEU A 123 -1.84 11.53 -5.86
C LEU A 123 -1.10 11.42 -7.20
N VAL A 124 -1.82 11.23 -8.29
CA VAL A 124 -1.27 11.10 -9.65
C VAL A 124 -2.10 11.91 -10.63
N CYS A 125 -1.49 12.30 -11.75
CA CYS A 125 -2.19 12.93 -12.87
C CYS A 125 -2.51 11.87 -13.95
N PRO A 126 -3.53 12.08 -14.80
CA PRO A 126 -3.77 11.23 -15.96
C PRO A 126 -2.53 11.11 -16.84
N GLY A 127 -2.19 9.89 -17.26
CA GLY A 127 -1.01 9.60 -18.06
C GLY A 127 0.32 9.62 -17.31
N VAL A 128 0.35 10.01 -16.04
CA VAL A 128 1.58 10.05 -15.21
C VAL A 128 1.63 8.84 -14.30
N ALA A 129 2.82 8.26 -14.16
CA ALA A 129 3.07 7.15 -13.25
C ALA A 129 3.75 7.64 -11.95
N SER A 130 3.38 7.01 -10.83
CA SER A 130 4.04 7.11 -9.53
C SER A 130 4.31 5.70 -9.01
N THR A 131 5.31 5.52 -8.15
CA THR A 131 5.61 4.19 -7.60
C THR A 131 5.21 4.12 -6.15
N LEU A 132 4.36 3.13 -5.83
CA LEU A 132 4.06 2.72 -4.47
C LEU A 132 4.97 1.57 -4.07
N THR A 133 5.35 1.52 -2.80
CA THR A 133 6.15 0.43 -2.25
C THR A 133 5.37 -0.26 -1.14
N GLY A 134 5.40 -1.60 -1.15
CA GLY A 134 4.81 -2.45 -0.11
C GLY A 134 5.87 -2.98 0.83
N SER A 135 5.62 -2.95 2.12
CA SER A 135 6.51 -3.51 3.15
C SER A 135 5.74 -4.48 4.04
N PRO A 136 6.26 -5.72 4.23
CA PRO A 136 7.43 -6.32 3.61
C PRO A 136 7.27 -6.49 2.09
N ALA A 137 8.40 -6.58 1.37
CA ALA A 137 8.41 -6.77 -0.08
C ALA A 137 7.94 -8.19 -0.50
N GLY A 138 7.65 -8.38 -1.80
CA GLY A 138 7.28 -9.68 -2.35
C GLY A 138 5.78 -9.94 -2.45
N GLY A 139 4.93 -8.96 -2.14
CA GLY A 139 3.49 -9.04 -2.36
C GLY A 139 3.08 -8.63 -3.77
N LEU A 140 1.80 -8.80 -4.05
CA LEU A 140 1.17 -8.48 -5.33
C LEU A 140 0.24 -7.27 -5.20
N TRP A 141 0.25 -6.43 -6.24
CA TRP A 141 -0.58 -5.25 -6.34
C TRP A 141 -1.80 -5.49 -7.23
N ALA A 142 -2.90 -4.87 -6.88
CA ALA A 142 -4.12 -4.77 -7.69
C ALA A 142 -4.75 -3.39 -7.54
N SER A 143 -5.48 -2.93 -8.56
CA SER A 143 -6.23 -1.66 -8.53
C SER A 143 -7.67 -1.88 -8.99
N SER A 144 -8.60 -1.16 -8.36
CA SER A 144 -10.03 -1.19 -8.72
C SER A 144 -10.70 0.16 -8.38
N PRO A 145 -11.39 0.78 -9.33
CA PRO A 145 -11.54 0.37 -10.73
C PRO A 145 -10.30 0.74 -11.60
N SER A 146 -9.89 -0.16 -12.47
CA SER A 146 -8.72 0.05 -13.36
C SER A 146 -8.94 1.13 -14.44
N VAL A 147 -10.19 1.50 -14.70
CA VAL A 147 -10.55 2.63 -15.58
C VAL A 147 -10.18 3.99 -15.00
N ILE A 148 -9.92 4.08 -13.70
CA ILE A 148 -9.45 5.30 -13.01
C ILE A 148 -7.94 5.26 -12.85
N ALA A 149 -7.39 4.16 -12.33
CA ALA A 149 -5.94 3.99 -12.19
C ALA A 149 -5.57 2.52 -12.36
N THR A 150 -4.47 2.26 -13.06
CA THR A 150 -3.85 0.93 -13.17
C THR A 150 -2.62 0.84 -12.27
N ILE A 151 -2.23 -0.38 -11.88
CA ILE A 151 -1.01 -0.62 -11.11
C ILE A 151 -0.28 -1.84 -11.64
N GLY A 152 1.04 -1.75 -11.75
CA GLY A 152 1.88 -2.89 -12.10
C GLY A 152 1.91 -3.90 -10.95
N SER A 153 1.47 -5.12 -11.21
CA SER A 153 1.25 -6.15 -10.18
C SER A 153 2.49 -6.50 -9.34
N LEU A 154 3.68 -6.36 -9.90
CA LEU A 154 4.95 -6.62 -9.22
C LEU A 154 5.71 -5.34 -8.87
N SER A 155 5.57 -4.31 -9.70
CA SER A 155 6.38 -3.09 -9.58
C SER A 155 5.79 -2.04 -8.64
N GLY A 156 4.48 -2.09 -8.36
CA GLY A 156 3.78 -1.02 -7.64
C GLY A 156 3.71 0.30 -8.40
N SER A 157 4.07 0.32 -9.70
CA SER A 157 3.94 1.51 -10.55
C SER A 157 2.46 1.77 -10.85
N VAL A 158 1.89 2.81 -10.25
CA VAL A 158 0.52 3.24 -10.46
C VAL A 158 0.47 4.30 -11.53
N THR A 159 -0.45 4.16 -12.50
CA THR A 159 -0.67 5.12 -13.59
C THR A 159 -2.10 5.63 -13.54
N GLY A 160 -2.28 6.95 -13.50
CA GLY A 160 -3.59 7.58 -13.62
C GLY A 160 -4.15 7.41 -15.02
N VAL A 161 -5.41 6.99 -15.14
CA VAL A 161 -6.12 6.81 -16.43
C VAL A 161 -7.16 7.90 -16.62
N ALA A 162 -8.07 8.06 -15.66
CA ALA A 162 -9.13 9.06 -15.65
C ALA A 162 -9.25 9.70 -14.28
N THR A 163 -9.73 10.95 -14.23
CA THR A 163 -9.98 11.65 -12.95
C THR A 163 -10.94 10.87 -12.06
N GLY A 164 -10.59 10.74 -10.77
CA GLY A 164 -11.39 10.02 -9.79
C GLY A 164 -10.51 9.33 -8.74
N THR A 165 -11.09 8.36 -8.06
CA THR A 165 -10.40 7.59 -7.04
C THR A 165 -10.41 6.10 -7.37
N ALA A 166 -9.29 5.42 -7.12
CA ALA A 166 -9.18 3.97 -7.23
C ALA A 166 -8.54 3.41 -5.95
N THR A 167 -9.02 2.26 -5.50
CA THR A 167 -8.43 1.54 -4.37
C THR A 167 -7.34 0.63 -4.90
N VAL A 168 -6.12 0.81 -4.42
CA VAL A 168 -5.03 -0.13 -4.64
C VAL A 168 -4.92 -1.05 -3.44
N THR A 169 -4.65 -2.32 -3.72
CA THR A 169 -4.50 -3.39 -2.71
C THR A 169 -3.11 -4.01 -2.87
N TYR A 170 -2.40 -4.15 -1.78
CA TYR A 170 -1.15 -4.91 -1.71
C TYR A 170 -1.36 -6.16 -0.87
N THR A 171 -1.13 -7.34 -1.46
CA THR A 171 -1.39 -8.65 -0.85
C THR A 171 -0.11 -9.46 -0.76
N LEU A 172 0.24 -9.92 0.43
CA LEU A 172 1.37 -10.82 0.69
C LEU A 172 1.01 -12.28 0.36
N ALA A 173 2.02 -13.14 0.22
CA ALA A 173 1.84 -14.58 0.06
C ALA A 173 1.08 -15.23 1.24
N THR A 174 1.12 -14.64 2.42
CA THR A 174 0.33 -15.01 3.61
C THR A 174 -1.15 -14.69 3.49
N THR A 175 -1.60 -14.10 2.38
CA THR A 175 -2.94 -13.55 2.12
C THR A 175 -3.29 -12.27 2.90
N CYS A 176 -2.39 -11.81 3.78
CA CYS A 176 -2.55 -10.54 4.47
C CYS A 176 -2.42 -9.38 3.48
N ARG A 177 -3.31 -8.40 3.58
CA ARG A 177 -3.40 -7.30 2.62
C ARG A 177 -3.71 -5.98 3.29
N SER A 178 -3.26 -4.92 2.65
CA SER A 178 -3.65 -3.53 2.97
C SER A 178 -4.12 -2.82 1.71
N THR A 179 -4.87 -1.74 1.91
CA THR A 179 -5.41 -0.93 0.83
C THR A 179 -5.04 0.53 1.01
N ALA A 180 -4.90 1.25 -0.09
CA ALA A 180 -4.78 2.70 -0.13
C ALA A 180 -5.66 3.27 -1.24
N VAL A 181 -6.16 4.49 -1.05
CA VAL A 181 -6.94 5.19 -2.08
C VAL A 181 -5.99 6.07 -2.87
N VAL A 182 -5.86 5.78 -4.17
CA VAL A 182 -5.17 6.62 -5.14
C VAL A 182 -6.16 7.60 -5.74
N THR A 183 -5.81 8.88 -5.74
CA THR A 183 -6.60 9.93 -6.36
C THR A 183 -5.94 10.38 -7.65
N VAL A 184 -6.64 10.23 -8.76
CA VAL A 184 -6.22 10.77 -10.05
C VAL A 184 -6.79 12.17 -10.20
N GLN A 185 -5.91 13.16 -10.16
CA GLN A 185 -6.24 14.57 -10.18
C GLN A 185 -6.67 15.02 -11.58
N PRO A 186 -7.58 15.99 -11.73
CA PRO A 186 -7.92 16.55 -13.03
C PRO A 186 -6.72 17.28 -13.64
N LEU A 187 -6.58 17.15 -14.96
CA LEU A 187 -5.64 17.97 -15.72
C LEU A 187 -6.11 19.44 -15.72
N PRO A 188 -5.17 20.39 -15.79
CA PRO A 188 -5.50 21.77 -16.08
C PRO A 188 -6.27 21.91 -17.39
N ALA A 189 -7.06 22.98 -17.52
CA ALA A 189 -7.69 23.34 -18.78
C ALA A 189 -6.64 23.51 -19.88
N ALA A 190 -7.04 23.33 -21.15
CA ALA A 190 -6.15 23.56 -22.26
C ALA A 190 -5.65 25.01 -22.28
N ILE A 191 -4.38 25.19 -22.68
CA ILE A 191 -3.80 26.51 -22.93
C ILE A 191 -4.45 27.09 -24.19
N THR A 192 -4.91 28.32 -24.11
CA THR A 192 -5.52 29.06 -25.21
C THR A 192 -4.75 30.33 -25.52
N GLY A 193 -4.90 30.87 -26.72
CA GLY A 193 -4.23 32.09 -27.20
C GLY A 193 -3.45 31.85 -28.50
N PRO A 194 -2.76 32.89 -29.01
CA PRO A 194 -1.95 32.77 -30.20
C PRO A 194 -0.78 31.80 -30.00
N THR A 195 -0.52 30.95 -31.03
CA THR A 195 0.58 29.97 -31.00
C THR A 195 1.77 30.38 -31.83
N GLN A 196 1.73 31.60 -32.44
CA GLN A 196 2.81 32.15 -33.27
C GLN A 196 3.09 33.59 -32.86
N VAL A 197 4.36 33.97 -32.89
CA VAL A 197 4.84 35.32 -32.61
C VAL A 197 6.14 35.56 -33.41
N CYS A 198 6.43 36.78 -33.81
CA CYS A 198 7.73 37.12 -34.39
C CYS A 198 8.78 37.36 -33.29
N VAL A 199 10.07 37.22 -33.65
CA VAL A 199 11.18 37.63 -32.79
C VAL A 199 10.97 39.07 -32.30
N GLY A 200 11.12 39.29 -30.99
CA GLY A 200 10.88 40.58 -30.32
C GLY A 200 9.41 40.91 -30.03
N GLY A 201 8.46 40.11 -30.56
CA GLY A 201 7.03 40.28 -30.28
C GLY A 201 6.60 39.58 -28.98
N THR A 202 5.40 39.92 -28.53
CA THR A 202 4.78 39.32 -27.34
C THR A 202 3.37 38.82 -27.66
N ILE A 203 2.97 37.72 -26.97
CA ILE A 203 1.60 37.18 -26.99
C ILE A 203 1.21 36.85 -25.55
N THR A 204 -0.10 36.78 -25.28
CA THR A 204 -0.59 36.32 -23.99
C THR A 204 -1.27 34.97 -24.16
N LEU A 205 -0.79 33.98 -23.40
CA LEU A 205 -1.42 32.68 -23.27
C LEU A 205 -2.32 32.66 -22.02
N LEU A 206 -3.46 32.00 -22.14
CA LEU A 206 -4.46 31.93 -21.07
C LEU A 206 -4.70 30.47 -20.68
N ASN A 207 -4.94 30.30 -19.38
CA ASN A 207 -5.40 29.05 -18.81
C ASN A 207 -6.48 29.34 -17.75
N PHE A 208 -7.64 28.68 -17.87
CA PHE A 208 -8.81 28.93 -17.02
C PHE A 208 -8.97 27.88 -15.92
N THR A 209 -7.89 27.23 -15.52
CA THR A 209 -7.92 26.28 -14.40
C THR A 209 -8.23 26.98 -13.09
N THR A 210 -9.25 26.47 -12.39
CA THR A 210 -9.63 26.97 -11.06
C THR A 210 -8.45 26.81 -10.08
N GLY A 211 -8.18 27.87 -9.31
CA GLY A 211 -7.06 27.89 -8.35
C GLY A 211 -5.73 28.35 -8.95
N GLY A 212 -5.69 28.58 -10.29
CA GLY A 212 -4.51 29.13 -10.97
C GLY A 212 -3.34 28.14 -11.10
N GLY A 213 -2.20 28.67 -11.51
CA GLY A 213 -0.99 27.89 -11.71
C GLY A 213 0.20 28.74 -12.14
N THR A 214 1.28 28.08 -12.52
CA THR A 214 2.52 28.70 -12.98
C THR A 214 2.88 28.28 -14.39
N TRP A 215 3.51 29.22 -15.11
CA TRP A 215 3.94 29.04 -16.50
C TRP A 215 5.44 28.80 -16.58
N SER A 216 5.86 27.98 -17.54
CA SER A 216 7.26 27.79 -17.86
C SER A 216 7.45 27.52 -19.35
N SER A 217 8.65 27.83 -19.89
CA SER A 217 9.07 27.53 -21.27
C SER A 217 10.17 26.47 -21.24
N SER A 218 10.09 25.49 -22.12
CA SER A 218 11.12 24.45 -22.25
C SER A 218 12.44 24.97 -22.82
N THR A 219 12.37 26.06 -23.61
CA THR A 219 13.54 26.64 -24.26
C THR A 219 13.49 28.16 -24.18
N PRO A 220 13.87 28.76 -23.03
CA PRO A 220 13.79 30.21 -22.82
C PRO A 220 14.61 31.04 -23.84
N ALA A 221 15.64 30.43 -24.47
CA ALA A 221 16.43 31.05 -25.54
C ALA A 221 15.63 31.24 -26.84
N VAL A 222 14.59 30.45 -27.06
CA VAL A 222 13.64 30.64 -28.20
C VAL A 222 12.55 31.61 -27.78
N GLY A 223 12.00 31.44 -26.58
CA GLY A 223 11.00 32.34 -26.05
C GLY A 223 10.75 32.12 -24.55
N SER A 224 10.65 33.22 -23.84
CA SER A 224 10.42 33.24 -22.39
C SER A 224 8.95 33.54 -22.07
N ILE A 225 8.46 33.03 -20.95
CA ILE A 225 7.11 33.29 -20.47
C ILE A 225 7.14 33.80 -19.03
N ASN A 226 6.31 34.79 -18.72
CA ASN A 226 6.13 35.23 -17.35
C ASN A 226 5.35 34.17 -16.56
N ALA A 227 5.94 33.71 -15.48
CA ALA A 227 5.43 32.59 -14.70
C ALA A 227 4.03 32.82 -14.09
N THR A 228 3.60 34.06 -13.94
CA THR A 228 2.31 34.42 -13.31
C THR A 228 1.28 34.88 -14.31
N THR A 229 1.69 35.69 -15.31
CA THR A 229 0.76 36.37 -16.21
C THR A 229 0.49 35.64 -17.53
N GLY A 230 1.33 34.65 -17.89
CA GLY A 230 1.23 33.96 -19.17
C GLY A 230 1.66 34.79 -20.38
N VAL A 231 2.30 35.96 -20.17
CA VAL A 231 2.86 36.79 -21.25
C VAL A 231 4.13 36.12 -21.77
N PHE A 232 4.10 35.73 -23.04
CA PHE A 232 5.21 35.10 -23.75
C PHE A 232 5.91 36.12 -24.66
N SER A 233 7.24 36.10 -24.64
CA SER A 233 8.10 36.95 -25.48
C SER A 233 8.98 36.11 -26.38
N GLY A 234 8.90 36.32 -27.72
CA GLY A 234 9.76 35.66 -28.69
C GLY A 234 11.18 36.24 -28.67
N VAL A 235 12.17 35.36 -28.47
CA VAL A 235 13.59 35.76 -28.34
C VAL A 235 14.37 35.44 -29.60
N SER A 236 14.26 34.23 -30.14
CA SER A 236 14.90 33.77 -31.38
C SER A 236 13.96 32.85 -32.14
N ALA A 237 14.14 32.77 -33.48
CA ALA A 237 13.32 31.90 -34.32
C ALA A 237 13.46 30.43 -33.90
N GLY A 238 12.32 29.71 -33.80
CA GLY A 238 12.26 28.33 -33.35
C GLY A 238 10.92 27.95 -32.76
N VAL A 239 10.88 26.78 -32.15
CA VAL A 239 9.69 26.23 -31.44
C VAL A 239 10.04 25.97 -30.00
N THR A 240 9.15 26.32 -29.07
CA THR A 240 9.25 25.99 -27.68
C THR A 240 7.94 25.42 -27.14
N THR A 241 8.03 24.54 -26.14
CA THR A 241 6.86 24.02 -25.43
C THR A 241 6.62 24.85 -24.19
N ILE A 242 5.42 25.40 -24.08
CA ILE A 242 4.95 26.11 -22.88
C ILE A 242 4.18 25.14 -22.02
N THR A 243 4.50 25.11 -20.73
CA THR A 243 3.86 24.28 -19.73
C THR A 243 3.14 25.17 -18.72
N PHE A 244 1.88 24.83 -18.45
CA PHE A 244 1.13 25.37 -17.29
C PHE A 244 1.01 24.29 -16.25
N THR A 245 1.42 24.57 -15.01
CA THR A 245 1.35 23.67 -13.87
C THR A 245 0.32 24.20 -12.89
N SER A 246 -0.73 23.45 -12.59
CA SER A 246 -1.73 23.81 -11.60
C SER A 246 -1.10 23.83 -10.19
N THR A 247 -1.30 24.88 -9.43
CA THR A 247 -0.84 24.98 -8.02
C THR A 247 -1.68 24.12 -7.08
N VAL A 248 -2.88 23.73 -7.49
CA VAL A 248 -3.80 22.91 -6.68
C VAL A 248 -3.50 21.42 -6.83
N THR A 249 -3.30 20.95 -8.08
CA THR A 249 -3.18 19.52 -8.38
C THR A 249 -1.75 19.08 -8.67
N GLY A 250 -0.87 20.01 -9.04
CA GLY A 250 0.46 19.71 -9.57
C GLY A 250 0.45 19.15 -11.00
N CYS A 251 -0.73 18.93 -11.58
CA CYS A 251 -0.85 18.44 -12.95
C CYS A 251 -0.51 19.52 -13.97
N ILE A 252 -0.07 19.10 -15.14
CA ILE A 252 0.39 19.99 -16.19
C ILE A 252 -0.48 19.87 -17.46
N THR A 253 -0.51 20.96 -18.23
CA THR A 253 -0.94 20.99 -19.63
C THR A 253 0.10 21.73 -20.44
N THR A 254 0.23 21.41 -21.73
CA THR A 254 1.26 21.99 -22.58
C THR A 254 0.69 22.51 -23.90
N ALA A 255 1.36 23.50 -24.47
CA ALA A 255 1.12 23.99 -25.80
C ALA A 255 2.46 24.36 -26.50
N THR A 256 2.55 24.20 -27.80
CA THR A 256 3.72 24.62 -28.56
C THR A 256 3.52 26.05 -29.10
N VAL A 257 4.58 26.87 -28.99
CA VAL A 257 4.61 28.21 -29.55
C VAL A 257 5.78 28.28 -30.54
N THR A 258 5.50 28.82 -31.74
CA THR A 258 6.48 29.07 -32.79
C THR A 258 6.86 30.54 -32.80
N VAL A 259 8.15 30.81 -32.70
CA VAL A 259 8.72 32.13 -32.89
C VAL A 259 9.23 32.23 -34.34
N ASN A 260 8.58 33.06 -35.12
CA ASN A 260 8.92 33.26 -36.53
C ASN A 260 10.07 34.28 -36.66
N PRO A 261 11.00 34.10 -37.59
CA PRO A 261 12.02 35.08 -37.88
C PRO A 261 11.41 36.41 -38.38
N LEU A 262 12.11 37.47 -38.15
CA LEU A 262 11.75 38.74 -38.80
C LEU A 262 11.99 38.66 -40.34
N PRO A 263 11.12 39.29 -41.14
CA PRO A 263 11.41 39.43 -42.54
C PRO A 263 12.73 40.19 -42.78
N ALA A 264 13.35 39.97 -43.91
CA ALA A 264 14.51 40.75 -44.28
C ALA A 264 14.15 42.26 -44.36
N PRO A 265 15.10 43.15 -44.06
CA PRO A 265 14.86 44.58 -44.18
C PRO A 265 14.36 44.96 -45.58
N ILE A 266 13.43 45.91 -45.63
CA ILE A 266 12.99 46.46 -46.89
C ILE A 266 14.16 47.21 -47.57
N ALA A 267 14.54 46.78 -48.76
CA ALA A 267 15.61 47.36 -49.54
C ALA A 267 15.02 48.15 -50.76
N GLY A 268 15.74 49.16 -51.21
CA GLY A 268 15.38 50.00 -52.31
C GLY A 268 15.71 51.46 -52.06
N LEU A 269 15.47 52.31 -53.10
CA LEU A 269 15.65 53.75 -52.92
C LEU A 269 14.59 54.32 -51.99
N THR A 270 15.00 55.16 -51.02
CA THR A 270 14.11 55.80 -50.02
C THR A 270 13.60 57.17 -50.43
N ASN A 271 14.06 57.73 -51.58
CA ASN A 271 13.65 59.04 -52.08
C ASN A 271 12.97 58.86 -53.43
N VAL A 272 11.85 59.52 -53.60
CA VAL A 272 11.11 59.56 -54.88
C VAL A 272 10.63 60.96 -55.15
N CYS A 273 10.76 61.43 -56.45
CA CYS A 273 10.23 62.73 -56.83
C CYS A 273 8.72 62.65 -57.09
N VAL A 274 8.07 63.82 -57.03
CA VAL A 274 6.63 63.93 -57.37
C VAL A 274 6.37 63.38 -58.77
N GLY A 275 5.45 62.42 -58.93
CA GLY A 275 5.10 61.79 -60.17
C GLY A 275 5.99 60.66 -60.60
N SER A 276 7.09 60.32 -59.88
CA SER A 276 7.94 59.15 -60.12
C SER A 276 7.59 57.97 -59.17
N THR A 277 8.01 56.78 -59.55
CA THR A 277 7.81 55.55 -58.76
C THR A 277 9.15 54.95 -58.45
N ILE A 278 9.21 54.32 -57.27
CA ILE A 278 10.33 53.47 -56.84
C ILE A 278 9.78 52.08 -56.48
N THR A 279 10.61 51.07 -56.61
CA THR A 279 10.28 49.72 -56.17
C THR A 279 11.05 49.42 -54.90
N LEU A 280 10.32 49.02 -53.84
CA LEU A 280 10.90 48.47 -52.65
C LEU A 280 10.72 46.95 -52.66
N SER A 281 11.71 46.20 -52.18
CA SER A 281 11.69 44.74 -52.09
C SER A 281 12.11 44.28 -50.70
N SER A 282 11.55 43.19 -50.21
CA SER A 282 12.01 42.44 -49.08
C SER A 282 12.16 40.98 -49.48
N ALA A 283 13.30 40.38 -49.22
CA ALA A 283 13.48 38.95 -49.35
C ALA A 283 12.81 38.25 -48.17
N SER A 284 11.77 37.45 -48.44
CA SER A 284 11.08 36.60 -47.45
C SER A 284 11.68 35.22 -47.43
#